data_97ba5f1654b0284e6e170c78aeef173d
#
_entry.id   97ba5f1654b0284e6e170c78aeef173d
#
_cell.length_a   1.000
_cell.length_b   1.000
_cell.length_c   1.000
_cell.angle_alpha   90.00
_cell.angle_beta   90.00
_cell.angle_gamma   90.00
#
_symmetry.space_group_name_H-M   'P 1'
#
loop_
_entity.id
_entity.type
_entity.pdbx_description
1 polymer ?
#
loop_
_entity_poly.entity_id
_entity_poly.type
_entity_poly.pdbx_seq_one_letter_code
_entity_poly.pdbx_strand_id
1 'polypeptide(L)'
;MQPYLDCPIVLFGHSVGAFASFEMAHRLADTFGIHVSHLFVSGARGPQLPRNRKNIHDLSEEDFINELKTLNGTPPEVLESPELMRMVSATLRADFAVAETYRPSNRPPLNCPITVLGGLEDDLASREDLEAWKAHTTNSFDLWQLPGDHFFIHTSDSLILRILSRELSRLTKRE
;
A
#
# COMPACT_ATOMS: atom_id res chain seq x y z
N MET A 1 -15.74 -8.12 14.00
CA MET A 1 -14.61 -7.33 14.57
C MET A 1 -14.73 -7.10 16.09
N GLN A 2 -15.93 -7.01 16.67
CA GLN A 2 -16.07 -6.75 18.12
C GLN A 2 -15.19 -7.58 19.07
N PRO A 3 -14.91 -8.88 18.84
CA PRO A 3 -14.09 -9.68 19.78
C PRO A 3 -12.59 -9.36 19.78
N TYR A 4 -12.10 -8.44 18.94
CA TYR A 4 -10.66 -8.12 18.81
C TYR A 4 -10.35 -6.63 19.07
N LEU A 5 -11.32 -5.87 19.58
CA LEU A 5 -11.16 -4.43 19.80
C LEU A 5 -10.50 -4.08 21.15
N ASP A 6 -10.21 -5.07 21.95
CA ASP A 6 -9.46 -5.02 23.20
C ASP A 6 -7.93 -5.11 23.01
N CYS A 7 -7.48 -5.35 21.76
CA CYS A 7 -6.09 -5.45 21.41
C CYS A 7 -5.64 -4.27 20.55
N PRO A 8 -4.35 -3.87 20.60
CA PRO A 8 -3.80 -2.88 19.69
C PRO A 8 -3.97 -3.29 18.22
N ILE A 9 -4.56 -2.41 17.40
CA ILE A 9 -4.77 -2.63 15.98
C ILE A 9 -3.60 -2.05 15.20
N VAL A 10 -2.99 -2.86 14.36
CA VAL A 10 -1.96 -2.46 13.40
C VAL A 10 -2.46 -2.77 12.00
N LEU A 11 -2.27 -1.84 11.09
CA LEU A 11 -2.63 -2.02 9.69
C LEU A 11 -1.38 -2.10 8.82
N PHE A 12 -1.41 -2.99 7.84
CA PHE A 12 -0.40 -3.10 6.78
C PHE A 12 -1.10 -3.10 5.43
N GLY A 13 -0.61 -2.27 4.50
CA GLY A 13 -1.10 -2.25 3.14
C GLY A 13 0.02 -2.09 2.13
N HIS A 14 -0.03 -2.85 1.05
CA HIS A 14 0.89 -2.75 -0.07
C HIS A 14 0.16 -2.22 -1.31
N SER A 15 0.79 -1.30 -2.04
CA SER A 15 0.25 -0.69 -3.26
C SER A 15 -1.16 -0.10 -3.03
N VAL A 16 -2.20 -0.55 -3.75
CA VAL A 16 -3.59 -0.14 -3.51
C VAL A 16 -4.04 -0.41 -2.07
N GLY A 17 -3.55 -1.48 -1.45
CA GLY A 17 -3.81 -1.82 -0.05
C GLY A 17 -3.30 -0.77 0.95
N ALA A 18 -2.28 0.01 0.57
CA ALA A 18 -1.79 1.12 1.40
C ALA A 18 -2.86 2.22 1.56
N PHE A 19 -3.52 2.59 0.46
CA PHE A 19 -4.62 3.56 0.49
C PHE A 19 -5.83 3.01 1.25
N ALA A 20 -6.16 1.73 1.03
CA ALA A 20 -7.24 1.06 1.75
C ALA A 20 -6.98 1.03 3.27
N SER A 21 -5.75 0.73 3.69
CA SER A 21 -5.36 0.72 5.11
C SER A 21 -5.39 2.12 5.72
N PHE A 22 -4.98 3.14 4.97
CA PHE A 22 -5.03 4.53 5.40
C PHE A 22 -6.48 5.00 5.62
N GLU A 23 -7.38 4.74 4.66
CA GLU A 23 -8.81 5.05 4.81
C GLU A 23 -9.46 4.24 5.94
N MET A 24 -9.05 2.97 6.12
CA MET A 24 -9.52 2.14 7.22
C MET A 24 -9.12 2.72 8.57
N ALA A 25 -7.89 3.22 8.73
CA ALA A 25 -7.43 3.86 9.96
C ALA A 25 -8.31 5.07 10.33
N HIS A 26 -8.59 5.93 9.36
CA HIS A 26 -9.50 7.06 9.57
C HIS A 26 -10.92 6.60 9.90
N ARG A 27 -11.43 5.61 9.18
CA ARG A 27 -12.80 5.13 9.39
C ARG A 27 -12.98 4.45 10.74
N LEU A 28 -11.97 3.73 11.23
CA LEU A 28 -11.98 3.17 12.58
C LEU A 28 -12.06 4.28 13.64
N ALA A 29 -11.28 5.34 13.48
CA ALA A 29 -11.32 6.49 14.38
C ALA A 29 -12.67 7.21 14.34
N ASP A 30 -13.16 7.56 13.14
CA ASP A 30 -14.37 8.35 12.96
C ASP A 30 -15.64 7.60 13.39
N THR A 31 -15.72 6.29 13.10
CA THR A 31 -16.96 5.50 13.30
C THR A 31 -17.02 4.82 14.66
N PHE A 32 -15.85 4.38 15.17
CA PHE A 32 -15.79 3.55 16.36
C PHE A 32 -14.93 4.15 17.48
N GLY A 33 -14.31 5.32 17.27
CA GLY A 33 -13.36 5.89 18.23
C GLY A 33 -12.10 5.07 18.43
N ILE A 34 -11.77 4.18 17.49
CA ILE A 34 -10.65 3.27 17.58
C ILE A 34 -9.48 3.84 16.80
N HIS A 35 -8.39 4.12 17.52
CA HIS A 35 -7.14 4.58 16.92
C HIS A 35 -6.20 3.41 16.68
N VAL A 36 -5.72 3.29 15.44
CA VAL A 36 -4.70 2.28 15.12
C VAL A 36 -3.39 2.60 15.81
N SER A 37 -2.70 1.58 16.28
CA SER A 37 -1.44 1.72 17.02
C SER A 37 -0.24 1.92 16.11
N HIS A 38 -0.34 1.49 14.86
CA HIS A 38 0.68 1.66 13.82
C HIS A 38 0.09 1.45 12.43
N LEU A 39 0.53 2.24 11.46
CA LEU A 39 0.21 2.04 10.04
C LEU A 39 1.51 1.74 9.28
N PHE A 40 1.55 0.59 8.63
CA PHE A 40 2.59 0.23 7.67
C PHE A 40 2.06 0.44 6.24
N VAL A 41 2.79 1.23 5.47
CA VAL A 41 2.52 1.53 4.07
C VAL A 41 3.65 0.97 3.23
N SER A 42 3.34 0.26 2.16
CA SER A 42 4.31 -0.42 1.32
C SER A 42 4.04 -0.15 -0.16
N GLY A 43 5.06 0.30 -0.90
CA GLY A 43 5.01 0.49 -2.35
C GLY A 43 3.93 1.46 -2.84
N ALA A 44 3.66 2.54 -2.11
CA ALA A 44 2.64 3.50 -2.49
C ALA A 44 3.11 4.95 -2.26
N ARG A 45 2.88 5.81 -3.24
CA ARG A 45 3.10 7.25 -3.12
C ARG A 45 2.23 7.88 -2.04
N GLY A 46 2.67 9.00 -1.48
CA GLY A 46 1.82 9.79 -0.58
C GLY A 46 0.48 10.14 -1.25
N PRO A 47 -0.65 9.94 -0.55
CA PRO A 47 -1.99 10.02 -1.15
C PRO A 47 -2.32 11.42 -1.70
N GLN A 48 -1.72 12.48 -1.14
CA GLN A 48 -1.91 13.87 -1.59
C GLN A 48 -1.18 14.21 -2.89
N LEU A 49 -0.20 13.39 -3.30
CA LEU A 49 0.57 13.65 -4.51
C LEU A 49 -0.26 13.37 -5.76
N PRO A 50 -0.15 14.21 -6.80
CA PRO A 50 -0.74 13.89 -8.08
C PRO A 50 -0.09 12.63 -8.68
N ARG A 51 -0.87 11.84 -9.40
CA ARG A 51 -0.33 10.74 -10.17
C ARG A 51 0.21 11.27 -11.50
N ASN A 52 1.50 11.08 -11.74
CA ASN A 52 2.18 11.53 -12.96
C ASN A 52 2.26 10.44 -14.05
N ARG A 53 1.45 9.39 -13.94
CA ARG A 53 1.40 8.28 -14.89
C ARG A 53 0.05 8.19 -15.58
N LYS A 54 0.06 7.68 -16.82
CA LYS A 54 -1.17 7.37 -17.57
C LYS A 54 -1.97 6.31 -16.81
N ASN A 55 -3.29 6.45 -16.84
CA ASN A 55 -4.17 5.41 -16.34
C ASN A 55 -4.13 4.21 -17.29
N ILE A 56 -4.13 3.02 -16.71
CA ILE A 56 -4.14 1.78 -17.46
C ILE A 56 -5.44 0.99 -17.32
N HIS A 57 -6.25 1.29 -16.29
CA HIS A 57 -7.49 0.56 -16.03
C HIS A 57 -8.52 0.67 -17.15
N ASP A 58 -8.49 1.73 -17.96
CA ASP A 58 -9.41 2.03 -19.07
C ASP A 58 -8.83 1.76 -20.47
N LEU A 59 -7.60 1.23 -20.54
CA LEU A 59 -6.98 0.84 -21.81
C LEU A 59 -7.71 -0.32 -22.50
N SER A 60 -7.46 -0.48 -23.82
CA SER A 60 -7.86 -1.68 -24.54
C SER A 60 -7.31 -2.94 -23.86
N GLU A 61 -7.90 -4.11 -24.12
CA GLU A 61 -7.43 -5.36 -23.51
C GLU A 61 -5.97 -5.66 -23.88
N GLU A 62 -5.60 -5.41 -25.13
CA GLU A 62 -4.25 -5.61 -25.64
C GLU A 62 -3.24 -4.68 -24.95
N ASP A 63 -3.55 -3.38 -24.88
CA ASP A 63 -2.69 -2.39 -24.23
C ASP A 63 -2.58 -2.64 -22.73
N PHE A 64 -3.69 -3.04 -22.07
CA PHE A 64 -3.70 -3.38 -20.64
C PHE A 64 -2.79 -4.57 -20.36
N ILE A 65 -2.86 -5.64 -21.13
CA ILE A 65 -1.98 -6.80 -20.99
C ILE A 65 -0.51 -6.40 -21.20
N ASN A 66 -0.23 -5.54 -22.19
CA ASN A 66 1.12 -5.07 -22.43
C ASN A 66 1.66 -4.25 -21.25
N GLU A 67 0.85 -3.39 -20.64
CA GLU A 67 1.23 -2.68 -19.43
C GLU A 67 1.46 -3.64 -18.24
N LEU A 68 0.59 -4.64 -18.04
CA LEU A 68 0.77 -5.65 -16.99
C LEU A 68 2.10 -6.42 -17.12
N LYS A 69 2.54 -6.70 -18.35
CA LYS A 69 3.85 -7.32 -18.60
C LYS A 69 5.01 -6.46 -18.12
N THR A 70 4.91 -5.13 -18.27
CA THR A 70 5.96 -4.21 -17.83
C THR A 70 6.01 -4.04 -16.32
N LEU A 71 4.88 -4.22 -15.62
CA LEU A 71 4.77 -4.08 -14.18
C LEU A 71 5.27 -5.29 -13.39
N ASN A 72 5.51 -6.42 -14.05
CA ASN A 72 6.09 -7.64 -13.47
C ASN A 72 5.32 -8.24 -12.27
N GLY A 73 4.05 -7.91 -12.10
CA GLY A 73 3.22 -8.35 -10.98
C GLY A 73 2.24 -9.49 -11.29
N THR A 74 2.11 -9.85 -12.57
CA THR A 74 1.23 -10.94 -13.02
C THR A 74 2.07 -12.06 -13.60
N PRO A 75 1.90 -13.31 -13.14
CA PRO A 75 2.68 -14.44 -13.65
C PRO A 75 2.56 -14.59 -15.17
N PRO A 76 3.68 -14.92 -15.86
CA PRO A 76 3.67 -15.09 -17.32
C PRO A 76 2.60 -16.07 -17.81
N GLU A 77 2.38 -17.15 -17.07
CA GLU A 77 1.38 -18.19 -17.41
C GLU A 77 -0.04 -17.62 -17.44
N VAL A 78 -0.32 -16.59 -16.62
CA VAL A 78 -1.61 -15.90 -16.61
C VAL A 78 -1.70 -14.95 -17.79
N LEU A 79 -0.63 -14.16 -18.05
CA LEU A 79 -0.58 -13.18 -19.13
C LEU A 79 -0.65 -13.83 -20.53
N GLU A 80 -0.13 -15.05 -20.68
CA GLU A 80 -0.11 -15.82 -21.92
C GLU A 80 -1.39 -16.63 -22.15
N SER A 81 -2.24 -16.79 -21.13
CA SER A 81 -3.49 -17.54 -21.22
C SER A 81 -4.69 -16.60 -21.38
N PRO A 82 -5.33 -16.56 -22.58
CA PRO A 82 -6.52 -15.74 -22.78
C PRO A 82 -7.69 -16.11 -21.86
N GLU A 83 -7.76 -17.36 -21.42
CA GLU A 83 -8.78 -17.84 -20.50
C GLU A 83 -8.55 -17.31 -19.09
N LEU A 84 -7.33 -17.42 -18.55
CA LEU A 84 -6.97 -16.90 -17.23
C LEU A 84 -7.08 -15.37 -17.21
N MET A 85 -6.61 -14.69 -18.26
CA MET A 85 -6.74 -13.23 -18.36
C MET A 85 -8.20 -12.78 -18.34
N ARG A 86 -9.11 -13.46 -19.03
CA ARG A 86 -10.55 -13.13 -18.95
C ARG A 86 -11.11 -13.27 -17.52
N MET A 87 -10.60 -14.21 -16.72
CA MET A 87 -11.03 -14.39 -15.33
C MET A 87 -10.54 -13.28 -14.41
N VAL A 88 -9.31 -12.79 -14.60
CA VAL A 88 -8.67 -11.86 -13.66
C VAL A 88 -8.71 -10.40 -14.11
N SER A 89 -8.89 -10.13 -15.41
CA SER A 89 -8.82 -8.78 -16.00
C SER A 89 -9.75 -7.78 -15.32
N ALA A 90 -10.99 -8.18 -15.04
CA ALA A 90 -11.96 -7.30 -14.39
C ALA A 90 -11.51 -6.90 -12.98
N THR A 91 -10.95 -7.84 -12.21
CA THR A 91 -10.44 -7.58 -10.86
C THR A 91 -9.19 -6.69 -10.92
N LEU A 92 -8.24 -7.01 -11.79
CA LEU A 92 -7.04 -6.20 -11.96
C LEU A 92 -7.37 -4.76 -12.38
N ARG A 93 -8.29 -4.58 -13.33
CA ARG A 93 -8.75 -3.24 -13.74
C ARG A 93 -9.42 -2.48 -12.59
N ALA A 94 -10.21 -3.15 -11.76
CA ALA A 94 -10.84 -2.53 -10.58
C ALA A 94 -9.78 -2.08 -9.57
N ASP A 95 -8.76 -2.89 -9.31
CA ASP A 95 -7.66 -2.54 -8.40
C ASP A 95 -6.84 -1.36 -8.94
N PHE A 96 -6.51 -1.38 -10.25
CA PHE A 96 -5.84 -0.25 -10.88
C PHE A 96 -6.72 1.00 -10.86
N ALA A 97 -8.03 0.89 -11.13
CA ALA A 97 -8.93 2.04 -11.06
C ALA A 97 -8.93 2.68 -9.68
N VAL A 98 -8.97 1.87 -8.61
CA VAL A 98 -8.85 2.39 -7.23
C VAL A 98 -7.53 3.09 -7.03
N ALA A 99 -6.39 2.46 -7.36
CA ALA A 99 -5.06 3.04 -7.17
C ALA A 99 -4.84 4.33 -7.98
N GLU A 100 -5.41 4.39 -9.18
CA GLU A 100 -5.24 5.49 -10.12
C GLU A 100 -6.16 6.69 -9.85
N THR A 101 -7.38 6.41 -9.41
CA THR A 101 -8.38 7.45 -9.17
C THR A 101 -8.49 7.87 -7.71
N TYR A 102 -7.80 7.19 -6.80
CA TYR A 102 -7.83 7.50 -5.39
C TYR A 102 -7.46 8.96 -5.14
N ARG A 103 -8.26 9.62 -4.32
CA ARG A 103 -8.02 10.97 -3.80
C ARG A 103 -8.31 10.95 -2.30
N PRO A 104 -7.37 11.39 -1.48
CA PRO A 104 -7.58 11.44 -0.04
C PRO A 104 -8.66 12.46 0.29
N SER A 105 -9.49 12.15 1.27
CA SER A 105 -10.36 13.14 1.89
C SER A 105 -9.53 14.15 2.69
N ASN A 106 -10.02 15.38 2.79
CA ASN A 106 -9.35 16.40 3.60
C ASN A 106 -9.59 16.13 5.10
N ARG A 107 -8.73 15.30 5.68
CA ARG A 107 -8.75 14.90 7.09
C ARG A 107 -7.44 15.28 7.79
N PRO A 108 -7.47 15.48 9.11
CA PRO A 108 -6.24 15.70 9.87
C PRO A 108 -5.32 14.48 9.76
N PRO A 109 -4.00 14.65 9.93
CA PRO A 109 -3.06 13.54 9.99
C PRO A 109 -3.44 12.56 11.12
N LEU A 110 -3.12 11.27 10.91
CA LEU A 110 -3.32 10.23 11.90
C LEU A 110 -2.44 10.47 13.14
N ASN A 111 -2.94 10.13 14.32
CA ASN A 111 -2.15 10.17 15.55
C ASN A 111 -1.56 8.78 15.87
N CYS A 112 -0.91 8.17 14.89
CA CYS A 112 -0.17 6.92 15.06
C CYS A 112 1.13 6.96 14.26
N PRO A 113 2.15 6.19 14.63
CA PRO A 113 3.35 6.01 13.82
C PRO A 113 3.01 5.51 12.42
N ILE A 114 3.72 6.02 11.41
CA ILE A 114 3.69 5.50 10.04
C ILE A 114 5.08 5.00 9.68
N THR A 115 5.17 3.73 9.31
CA THR A 115 6.38 3.15 8.69
C THR A 115 6.10 2.89 7.22
N VAL A 116 6.91 3.47 6.35
CA VAL A 116 6.81 3.33 4.91
C VAL A 116 7.91 2.40 4.40
N LEU A 117 7.53 1.47 3.53
CA LEU A 117 8.42 0.53 2.88
C LEU A 117 8.37 0.76 1.36
N GLY A 118 9.53 0.77 0.69
CA GLY A 118 9.64 0.89 -0.76
C GLY A 118 10.71 0.01 -1.33
N GLY A 119 10.58 -0.39 -2.59
CA GLY A 119 11.63 -1.04 -3.36
C GLY A 119 12.65 -0.02 -3.86
N LEU A 120 13.93 -0.40 -3.89
CA LEU A 120 15.00 0.45 -4.44
C LEU A 120 14.87 0.63 -5.96
N GLU A 121 14.31 -0.37 -6.63
CA GLU A 121 14.07 -0.41 -8.07
C GLU A 121 12.57 -0.25 -8.40
N ASP A 122 11.75 0.28 -7.45
CA ASP A 122 10.32 0.52 -7.67
C ASP A 122 10.10 1.78 -8.51
N ASP A 123 9.78 1.59 -9.78
CA ASP A 123 9.46 2.69 -10.70
C ASP A 123 8.07 3.32 -10.44
N LEU A 124 7.22 2.71 -9.61
CA LEU A 124 5.88 3.21 -9.34
C LEU A 124 5.82 4.19 -8.16
N ALA A 125 6.80 4.15 -7.27
CA ALA A 125 6.87 5.01 -6.09
C ALA A 125 8.32 5.37 -5.78
N SER A 126 8.74 6.57 -6.19
CA SER A 126 10.06 7.11 -5.89
C SER A 126 10.24 7.32 -4.38
N ARG A 127 11.49 7.57 -3.97
CA ARG A 127 11.78 7.91 -2.57
C ARG A 127 10.99 9.13 -2.11
N GLU A 128 10.93 10.16 -2.93
CA GLU A 128 10.19 11.40 -2.65
C GLU A 128 8.69 11.15 -2.53
N ASP A 129 8.14 10.26 -3.36
CA ASP A 129 6.75 9.82 -3.29
C ASP A 129 6.45 9.12 -1.96
N LEU A 130 7.38 8.30 -1.48
CA LEU A 130 7.28 7.59 -0.21
C LEU A 130 7.44 8.54 0.99
N GLU A 131 8.37 9.50 0.94
CA GLU A 131 8.59 10.49 1.99
C GLU A 131 7.36 11.40 2.21
N ALA A 132 6.53 11.58 1.19
CA ALA A 132 5.33 12.39 1.27
C ALA A 132 4.29 11.86 2.29
N TRP A 133 4.35 10.59 2.66
CA TRP A 133 3.52 10.03 3.74
C TRP A 133 3.75 10.68 5.10
N LYS A 134 4.92 11.31 5.30
CA LYS A 134 5.23 12.04 6.54
C LYS A 134 4.18 13.10 6.89
N ALA A 135 3.53 13.69 5.90
CA ALA A 135 2.46 14.67 6.12
C ALA A 135 1.18 14.07 6.71
N HIS A 136 1.04 12.76 6.73
CA HIS A 136 -0.17 12.05 7.15
C HIS A 136 -0.10 11.49 8.58
N THR A 137 0.95 11.85 9.34
CA THR A 137 1.03 11.51 10.76
C THR A 137 1.51 12.70 11.59
N THR A 138 0.96 12.83 12.81
CA THR A 138 1.48 13.72 13.86
C THR A 138 2.47 13.01 14.79
N ASN A 139 2.71 11.70 14.55
CA ASN A 139 3.59 10.85 15.37
C ASN A 139 4.90 10.57 14.62
N SER A 140 5.63 9.51 15.00
CA SER A 140 6.87 9.14 14.33
C SER A 140 6.64 8.64 12.89
N PHE A 141 7.62 8.94 12.05
CA PHE A 141 7.67 8.53 10.64
C PHE A 141 9.01 7.84 10.36
N ASP A 142 8.96 6.65 9.83
CA ASP A 142 10.13 5.89 9.40
C ASP A 142 9.98 5.46 7.93
N LEU A 143 11.06 5.58 7.14
CA LEU A 143 11.10 5.12 5.75
C LEU A 143 12.23 4.11 5.57
N TRP A 144 11.89 2.97 4.99
CA TRP A 144 12.82 1.89 4.64
C TRP A 144 12.74 1.61 3.15
N GLN A 145 13.90 1.62 2.49
CA GLN A 145 14.02 1.14 1.12
C GLN A 145 14.75 -0.21 1.12
N LEU A 146 14.14 -1.18 0.44
CA LEU A 146 14.54 -2.58 0.41
C LEU A 146 14.91 -2.98 -1.02
N PRO A 147 15.80 -3.95 -1.22
CA PRO A 147 16.11 -4.45 -2.55
C PRO A 147 14.85 -4.97 -3.26
N GLY A 148 14.74 -4.69 -4.55
CA GLY A 148 13.68 -5.16 -5.44
C GLY A 148 12.82 -4.05 -6.04
N ASP A 149 11.98 -4.45 -7.00
CA ASP A 149 11.02 -3.63 -7.72
C ASP A 149 9.76 -3.36 -6.89
N HIS A 150 8.64 -3.02 -7.55
CA HIS A 150 7.35 -2.80 -6.87
C HIS A 150 6.91 -4.00 -6.03
N PHE A 151 7.24 -5.21 -6.45
CA PHE A 151 6.90 -6.46 -5.77
C PHE A 151 7.98 -6.96 -4.79
N PHE A 152 8.85 -6.06 -4.29
CA PHE A 152 9.85 -6.35 -3.27
C PHE A 152 9.28 -7.06 -2.03
N ILE A 153 7.98 -7.00 -1.83
CA ILE A 153 7.26 -7.71 -0.77
C ILE A 153 7.46 -9.23 -0.85
N HIS A 154 7.72 -9.77 -2.03
CA HIS A 154 7.99 -11.20 -2.24
C HIS A 154 9.47 -11.55 -2.15
N THR A 155 10.36 -10.62 -2.51
CA THR A 155 11.82 -10.86 -2.57
C THR A 155 12.54 -10.40 -1.30
N SER A 156 11.97 -9.47 -0.55
CA SER A 156 12.53 -8.91 0.69
C SER A 156 11.68 -9.23 1.93
N ASP A 157 10.88 -10.30 1.89
CA ASP A 157 9.96 -10.74 2.95
C ASP A 157 10.63 -10.83 4.33
N SER A 158 11.80 -11.44 4.42
CA SER A 158 12.56 -11.59 5.65
C SER A 158 12.98 -10.25 6.28
N LEU A 159 13.30 -9.24 5.46
CA LEU A 159 13.62 -7.90 5.92
C LEU A 159 12.36 -7.18 6.40
N ILE A 160 11.27 -7.30 5.66
CA ILE A 160 9.96 -6.74 6.02
C ILE A 160 9.51 -7.31 7.36
N LEU A 161 9.52 -8.63 7.53
CA LEU A 161 9.15 -9.30 8.77
C LEU A 161 9.99 -8.84 9.96
N ARG A 162 11.29 -8.60 9.77
CA ARG A 162 12.15 -8.03 10.84
C ARG A 162 11.74 -6.62 11.21
N ILE A 163 11.42 -5.76 10.22
CA ILE A 163 10.97 -4.40 10.48
C ILE A 163 9.63 -4.43 11.24
N LEU A 164 8.66 -5.20 10.75
CA LEU A 164 7.37 -5.38 11.41
C LEU A 164 7.53 -5.86 12.85
N SER A 165 8.30 -6.94 13.06
CA SER A 165 8.53 -7.52 14.40
C SER A 165 9.18 -6.53 15.34
N ARG A 166 10.12 -5.71 14.87
CA ARG A 166 10.76 -4.67 15.68
C ARG A 166 9.76 -3.61 16.14
N GLU A 167 8.93 -3.11 15.23
CA GLU A 167 7.94 -2.08 15.56
C GLU A 167 6.83 -2.64 16.48
N LEU A 168 6.34 -3.85 16.19
CA LEU A 168 5.36 -4.53 17.03
C LEU A 168 5.89 -4.78 18.47
N SER A 169 7.16 -5.17 18.60
CA SER A 169 7.79 -5.35 19.93
C SER A 169 7.92 -4.05 20.73
N ARG A 170 7.90 -2.90 20.06
CA ARG A 170 7.89 -1.58 20.75
C ARG A 170 6.51 -1.24 21.29
N LEU A 171 5.45 -1.69 20.62
CA LEU A 171 4.07 -1.48 21.07
C LEU A 171 3.79 -2.27 22.36
N THR A 172 4.23 -3.53 22.42
CA THR A 172 4.02 -4.40 23.60
C THR A 172 4.84 -4.03 24.83
N LYS A 173 5.87 -3.18 24.70
CA LYS A 173 6.70 -2.71 25.83
C LYS A 173 6.23 -1.38 26.42
N ARG A 174 5.20 -0.76 25.85
CA ARG A 174 4.65 0.53 26.34
C ARG A 174 3.44 0.37 27.26
N GLU A 175 3.02 -0.87 27.49
CA GLU A 175 2.06 -1.26 28.54
C GLU A 175 2.81 -1.56 29.85
#